data_129e927dced6387739ae082b165ffb05
#
_entry.id   129e927dced6387739ae082b165ffb05
#
_cell.length_a   1.000
_cell.length_b   1.000
_cell.length_c   1.000
_cell.angle_alpha   90.00
_cell.angle_beta   90.00
_cell.angle_gamma   90.00
#
_symmetry.space_group_name_H-M   'P 1'
#
loop_
_entity.id
_entity.type
_entity.pdbx_description
1 polymer ?
#
loop_
_entity_poly.entity_id
_entity_poly.type
_entity_poly.pdbx_seq_one_letter_code
_entity_poly.pdbx_strand_id
1 'polypeptide(L)'
;QAIPPFQIYDFSSDENSHKWRGLFVQALRKVQLQVHPNLSAKEDALQHIEELILQLLNMLCVAQPRSVQDVEERVQKTFPHPIDKWAIADAQSAIEKRKRRNPLLLPVDKIHPLLKEVLGYKIDYHVSLYIVAVLEYISADILKLAGNYVGNIRHYEISQQDIKVSMYTFDLMTLHPIEIARQLTLLESELYRAVRPSELVGSVWTKEDKEKNSPNLLRMIRHTTNLTLWFEKCIVEAENLDERVAVFTRVIEILQVFQELNNFNGVLEVVSAINSVPVYRLDHTFEAVPERKKRILEEAVELSQDHFKKYLAKLKSINPPCVPFFGIYLTNILKTEEGNPDFLKRHGKELINFSKRRKVAEITGEIQQYQNQPYCLKVEHDIKRFFENLNPMGSMSEKEFSDYLFNKSQEIEPRNCKQPPRIQRKTTYTLKSPGIRPVRTSTSGTLKGHPVPLEREPPHKITFRSIAEAEPEITASTVSVPTSPNTPTPPQSASSDVSSVFMEHDLSSSYGEARAMSRNTPHRYTEIYRNTPHTDMQKYIEIHHTDIQEYIEIPHTQICRNI
;
A
#
# COMPACT_ATOMS: atom_id res chain seq x y z
N GLN A 1 -40.85 25.85 -27.82
CA GLN A 1 -39.61 26.67 -27.83
C GLN A 1 -38.47 25.73 -27.59
N ALA A 2 -37.58 25.58 -28.58
CA ALA A 2 -36.36 24.79 -28.44
C ALA A 2 -35.46 25.47 -27.41
N ILE A 3 -35.01 24.70 -26.40
CA ILE A 3 -34.03 25.15 -25.42
C ILE A 3 -32.74 25.44 -26.21
N PRO A 4 -32.17 26.67 -26.13
CA PRO A 4 -30.94 26.98 -26.86
C PRO A 4 -29.83 26.01 -26.41
N PRO A 5 -28.95 25.59 -27.34
CA PRO A 5 -27.85 24.70 -26.99
C PRO A 5 -26.98 25.38 -25.93
N PHE A 6 -26.67 24.64 -24.87
CA PHE A 6 -25.89 25.10 -23.73
C PHE A 6 -24.51 25.57 -24.24
N GLN A 7 -24.27 26.88 -24.15
CA GLN A 7 -22.97 27.45 -24.50
C GLN A 7 -21.99 27.14 -23.35
N ILE A 8 -21.00 26.31 -23.65
CA ILE A 8 -19.95 25.95 -22.69
C ILE A 8 -19.18 27.24 -22.35
N TYR A 9 -19.15 27.60 -21.06
CA TYR A 9 -18.38 28.73 -20.58
C TYR A 9 -16.87 28.48 -20.77
N ASP A 10 -16.20 29.33 -21.53
CA ASP A 10 -14.77 29.25 -21.77
C ASP A 10 -14.02 30.14 -20.79
N PHE A 11 -13.35 29.51 -19.81
CA PHE A 11 -12.51 30.19 -18.81
C PHE A 11 -11.27 30.86 -19.41
N SER A 12 -10.83 30.41 -20.58
CA SER A 12 -9.61 30.87 -21.24
C SER A 12 -9.85 31.99 -22.25
N SER A 13 -11.12 32.29 -22.58
CA SER A 13 -11.45 33.37 -23.51
C SER A 13 -10.98 34.73 -23.00
N ASP A 14 -10.69 35.65 -23.90
CA ASP A 14 -10.25 37.01 -23.54
C ASP A 14 -11.26 37.76 -22.67
N GLU A 15 -12.56 37.48 -22.84
CA GLU A 15 -13.64 38.08 -22.04
C GLU A 15 -13.69 37.56 -20.61
N ASN A 16 -13.28 36.32 -20.37
CA ASN A 16 -13.44 35.65 -19.09
C ASN A 16 -12.12 35.48 -18.32
N SER A 17 -11.02 35.28 -19.02
CA SER A 17 -9.73 34.97 -18.40
C SER A 17 -9.26 36.01 -17.38
N HIS A 18 -9.53 37.29 -17.61
CA HIS A 18 -9.16 38.38 -16.69
C HIS A 18 -9.94 38.32 -15.36
N LYS A 19 -11.13 37.69 -15.32
CA LYS A 19 -11.94 37.54 -14.10
C LYS A 19 -11.37 36.48 -13.15
N TRP A 20 -10.69 35.48 -13.72
CA TRP A 20 -10.20 34.31 -13.00
C TRP A 20 -8.72 34.36 -12.72
N ARG A 21 -7.94 35.04 -13.56
CA ARG A 21 -6.47 35.13 -13.42
C ARG A 21 -6.05 35.81 -12.13
N GLY A 22 -5.27 35.11 -11.32
CA GLY A 22 -4.77 35.59 -10.04
C GLY A 22 -5.79 35.56 -8.89
N LEU A 23 -7.02 35.06 -9.14
CA LEU A 23 -8.09 35.04 -8.14
C LEU A 23 -7.75 34.12 -6.97
N PHE A 24 -7.09 33.00 -7.24
CA PHE A 24 -6.80 31.98 -6.24
C PHE A 24 -5.38 32.07 -5.66
N VAL A 25 -4.44 32.69 -6.35
CA VAL A 25 -3.00 32.66 -6.04
C VAL A 25 -2.68 33.02 -4.58
N GLN A 26 -3.25 34.11 -4.05
CA GLN A 26 -3.01 34.53 -2.66
C GLN A 26 -3.61 33.58 -1.64
N ALA A 27 -4.74 32.99 -1.96
CA ALA A 27 -5.39 31.97 -1.12
C ALA A 27 -4.61 30.65 -1.18
N LEU A 28 -4.13 30.24 -2.34
CA LEU A 28 -3.28 29.07 -2.54
C LEU A 28 -1.96 29.17 -1.76
N ARG A 29 -1.38 30.36 -1.67
CA ARG A 29 -0.20 30.61 -0.84
C ARG A 29 -0.51 30.34 0.65
N LYS A 30 -1.72 30.72 1.12
CA LYS A 30 -2.15 30.39 2.50
C LYS A 30 -2.40 28.91 2.69
N VAL A 31 -2.98 28.24 1.69
CA VAL A 31 -3.15 26.76 1.72
C VAL A 31 -1.80 26.07 1.78
N GLN A 32 -0.83 26.52 0.97
CA GLN A 32 0.53 26.00 0.96
C GLN A 32 1.20 26.11 2.35
N LEU A 33 1.10 27.28 2.99
CA LEU A 33 1.64 27.49 4.33
C LEU A 33 0.97 26.64 5.41
N GLN A 34 -0.30 26.27 5.23
CA GLN A 34 -0.95 25.32 6.13
C GLN A 34 -0.47 23.89 5.95
N VAL A 35 -0.19 23.50 4.71
CA VAL A 35 0.24 22.13 4.37
C VAL A 35 1.72 21.94 4.70
N HIS A 36 2.55 22.90 4.30
CA HIS A 36 3.99 22.90 4.51
C HIS A 36 4.47 24.27 5.02
N PRO A 37 4.42 24.50 6.35
CA PRO A 37 4.78 25.81 6.93
C PRO A 37 6.20 26.27 6.66
N ASN A 38 7.11 25.33 6.41
CA ASN A 38 8.54 25.57 6.27
C ASN A 38 9.01 25.58 4.81
N LEU A 39 8.10 25.44 3.85
CA LEU A 39 8.38 25.58 2.42
C LEU A 39 7.81 26.88 1.90
N SER A 40 8.40 27.39 0.82
CA SER A 40 7.83 28.45 -0.01
C SER A 40 7.33 27.87 -1.33
N ALA A 41 6.48 28.61 -2.04
CA ALA A 41 6.07 28.27 -3.40
C ALA A 41 6.29 29.47 -4.31
N LYS A 42 6.87 29.21 -5.48
CA LYS A 42 7.04 30.22 -6.53
C LYS A 42 5.67 30.63 -7.08
N GLU A 43 5.63 31.82 -7.67
CA GLU A 43 4.41 32.35 -8.26
C GLU A 43 3.93 31.49 -9.44
N ASP A 44 4.86 30.98 -10.27
CA ASP A 44 4.57 30.08 -11.38
C ASP A 44 3.93 28.77 -10.93
N ALA A 45 4.34 28.25 -9.78
CA ALA A 45 3.74 27.06 -9.17
C ALA A 45 2.28 27.30 -8.75
N LEU A 46 2.02 28.42 -8.09
CA LEU A 46 0.66 28.77 -7.64
C LEU A 46 -0.26 29.09 -8.81
N GLN A 47 0.25 29.74 -9.87
CA GLN A 47 -0.47 29.99 -11.11
C GLN A 47 -0.81 28.67 -11.83
N HIS A 48 0.11 27.72 -11.85
CA HIS A 48 -0.16 26.42 -12.44
C HIS A 48 -1.25 25.63 -11.66
N ILE A 49 -1.24 25.71 -10.33
CA ILE A 49 -2.32 25.12 -9.51
C ILE A 49 -3.65 25.83 -9.81
N GLU A 50 -3.64 27.15 -9.97
CA GLU A 50 -4.84 27.90 -10.36
C GLU A 50 -5.42 27.40 -11.70
N GLU A 51 -4.58 27.15 -12.70
CA GLU A 51 -4.99 26.56 -13.99
C GLU A 51 -5.66 25.18 -13.80
N LEU A 52 -5.07 24.31 -12.98
CA LEU A 52 -5.62 22.98 -12.66
C LEU A 52 -6.97 23.08 -11.93
N ILE A 53 -7.11 24.03 -11.00
CA ILE A 53 -8.35 24.30 -10.29
C ILE A 53 -9.45 24.78 -11.24
N LEU A 54 -9.12 25.64 -12.21
CA LEU A 54 -10.10 26.11 -13.20
C LEU A 54 -10.58 24.97 -14.10
N GLN A 55 -9.68 24.06 -14.50
CA GLN A 55 -10.07 22.86 -15.23
C GLN A 55 -11.01 21.97 -14.40
N LEU A 56 -10.70 21.79 -13.12
CA LEU A 56 -11.51 21.03 -12.19
C LEU A 56 -12.88 21.70 -11.96
N LEU A 57 -12.90 23.03 -11.82
CA LEU A 57 -14.12 23.82 -11.71
C LEU A 57 -15.01 23.66 -12.95
N ASN A 58 -14.42 23.74 -14.13
CA ASN A 58 -15.12 23.49 -15.39
C ASN A 58 -15.75 22.08 -15.41
N MET A 59 -15.00 21.06 -15.04
CA MET A 59 -15.47 19.68 -14.97
C MET A 59 -16.67 19.52 -14.02
N LEU A 60 -16.67 20.21 -12.88
CA LEU A 60 -17.81 20.19 -11.94
C LEU A 60 -19.01 20.97 -12.49
N CYS A 61 -18.77 22.11 -13.14
CA CYS A 61 -19.84 22.99 -13.66
C CYS A 61 -20.54 22.46 -14.92
N VAL A 62 -19.84 21.69 -15.75
CA VAL A 62 -20.45 21.06 -16.95
C VAL A 62 -21.66 20.19 -16.61
N ALA A 63 -21.69 19.60 -15.40
CA ALA A 63 -22.83 18.82 -14.92
C ALA A 63 -24.04 19.69 -14.52
N GLN A 64 -23.93 21.02 -14.55
CA GLN A 64 -24.96 21.97 -14.14
C GLN A 64 -25.56 21.69 -12.75
N PRO A 65 -24.74 21.61 -11.68
CA PRO A 65 -25.21 21.24 -10.37
C PRO A 65 -26.13 22.32 -9.79
N ARG A 66 -27.29 21.94 -9.28
CA ARG A 66 -28.28 22.81 -8.62
C ARG A 66 -28.32 22.61 -7.11
N SER A 67 -27.86 21.48 -6.64
CA SER A 67 -27.81 21.10 -5.23
C SER A 67 -26.42 20.61 -4.84
N VAL A 68 -26.16 20.51 -3.54
CA VAL A 68 -24.95 19.90 -2.98
C VAL A 68 -24.84 18.43 -3.43
N GLN A 69 -25.97 17.73 -3.47
CA GLN A 69 -26.00 16.33 -3.88
C GLN A 69 -25.57 16.15 -5.34
N ASP A 70 -25.95 17.07 -6.25
CA ASP A 70 -25.50 17.01 -7.66
C ASP A 70 -23.99 17.13 -7.77
N VAL A 71 -23.37 17.97 -6.91
CA VAL A 71 -21.90 18.10 -6.85
C VAL A 71 -21.27 16.82 -6.31
N GLU A 72 -21.82 16.22 -5.25
CA GLU A 72 -21.34 14.96 -4.67
C GLU A 72 -21.38 13.82 -5.71
N GLU A 73 -22.52 13.67 -6.41
CA GLU A 73 -22.65 12.67 -7.47
C GLU A 73 -21.64 12.91 -8.60
N ARG A 74 -21.40 14.17 -8.96
CA ARG A 74 -20.40 14.51 -9.98
C ARG A 74 -18.99 14.15 -9.51
N VAL A 75 -18.63 14.46 -8.27
CA VAL A 75 -17.36 14.10 -7.66
C VAL A 75 -17.19 12.57 -7.63
N GLN A 76 -18.21 11.83 -7.20
CA GLN A 76 -18.17 10.35 -7.17
C GLN A 76 -17.97 9.73 -8.55
N LYS A 77 -18.55 10.34 -9.60
CA LYS A 77 -18.43 9.85 -10.98
C LYS A 77 -17.11 10.19 -11.66
N THR A 78 -16.45 11.26 -11.24
CA THR A 78 -15.30 11.83 -11.96
C THR A 78 -13.98 11.68 -11.23
N PHE A 79 -14.00 11.63 -9.90
CA PHE A 79 -12.79 11.49 -9.11
C PHE A 79 -12.47 10.01 -8.89
N PRO A 80 -11.18 9.64 -8.95
CA PRO A 80 -10.77 8.29 -8.63
C PRO A 80 -11.01 7.99 -7.14
N HIS A 81 -11.44 6.76 -6.85
CA HIS A 81 -11.57 6.30 -5.47
C HIS A 81 -10.16 6.06 -4.87
N PRO A 82 -9.86 6.49 -3.62
CA PRO A 82 -10.76 7.02 -2.59
C PRO A 82 -10.80 8.56 -2.48
N ILE A 83 -10.21 9.29 -3.43
CA ILE A 83 -10.15 10.76 -3.43
C ILE A 83 -11.57 11.37 -3.43
N ASP A 84 -12.49 10.74 -4.17
CA ASP A 84 -13.91 11.10 -4.20
C ASP A 84 -14.50 11.20 -2.79
N LYS A 85 -14.34 10.15 -1.99
CA LYS A 85 -14.87 10.10 -0.61
C LYS A 85 -14.24 11.13 0.32
N TRP A 86 -12.96 11.37 0.18
CA TRP A 86 -12.26 12.34 1.05
C TRP A 86 -12.61 13.76 0.69
N ALA A 87 -12.69 14.08 -0.60
CA ALA A 87 -13.11 15.40 -1.07
C ALA A 87 -14.54 15.72 -0.59
N ILE A 88 -15.45 14.74 -0.68
CA ILE A 88 -16.83 14.86 -0.19
C ILE A 88 -16.85 15.07 1.33
N ALA A 89 -16.16 14.23 2.09
CA ALA A 89 -16.13 14.34 3.56
C ALA A 89 -15.57 15.67 4.05
N ASP A 90 -14.51 16.17 3.39
CA ASP A 90 -13.95 17.48 3.74
C ASP A 90 -14.88 18.63 3.38
N ALA A 91 -15.56 18.57 2.23
CA ALA A 91 -16.53 19.57 1.81
C ALA A 91 -17.78 19.59 2.73
N GLN A 92 -18.29 18.41 3.14
CA GLN A 92 -19.36 18.30 4.12
C GLN A 92 -18.96 18.92 5.48
N SER A 93 -17.76 18.61 5.95
CA SER A 93 -17.19 19.22 7.17
C SER A 93 -17.08 20.75 7.07
N ALA A 94 -16.77 21.28 5.88
CA ALA A 94 -16.69 22.72 5.65
C ALA A 94 -18.07 23.40 5.77
N ILE A 95 -19.13 22.75 5.28
CA ILE A 95 -20.51 23.25 5.43
C ILE A 95 -20.94 23.25 6.90
N GLU A 96 -20.67 22.19 7.64
CA GLU A 96 -21.02 22.08 9.06
C GLU A 96 -20.32 23.15 9.92
N LYS A 97 -19.05 23.42 9.63
CA LYS A 97 -18.24 24.41 10.35
C LYS A 97 -18.58 25.86 10.02
N ARG A 98 -19.36 26.14 8.97
CA ARG A 98 -19.74 27.50 8.55
C ARG A 98 -20.44 28.33 9.63
N LYS A 99 -21.22 27.70 10.49
CA LYS A 99 -21.95 28.40 11.58
C LYS A 99 -21.04 29.20 12.53
N ARG A 100 -19.72 28.97 12.49
CA ARG A 100 -18.77 29.60 13.42
C ARG A 100 -17.81 30.59 12.76
N ARG A 101 -17.34 30.38 11.53
CA ARG A 101 -16.46 31.27 10.73
C ARG A 101 -16.41 30.77 9.27
N ASN A 102 -15.89 31.62 8.33
CA ASN A 102 -15.58 31.13 6.97
C ASN A 102 -14.55 29.99 7.06
N PRO A 103 -14.93 28.76 6.73
CA PRO A 103 -14.07 27.61 6.96
C PRO A 103 -12.98 27.44 5.88
N LEU A 104 -13.07 28.21 4.78
CA LEU A 104 -12.22 28.05 3.60
C LEU A 104 -11.25 29.23 3.46
N LEU A 105 -10.07 28.94 2.89
CA LEU A 105 -9.08 29.95 2.52
C LEU A 105 -9.33 30.49 1.11
N LEU A 106 -9.85 29.66 0.21
CA LEU A 106 -10.26 30.10 -1.12
C LEU A 106 -11.44 31.08 -1.02
N PRO A 107 -11.46 32.14 -1.85
CA PRO A 107 -12.37 33.27 -1.70
C PRO A 107 -13.79 32.95 -2.20
N VAL A 108 -14.60 32.23 -1.42
CA VAL A 108 -15.97 31.83 -1.80
C VAL A 108 -16.81 33.02 -2.23
N ASP A 109 -16.70 34.16 -1.50
CA ASP A 109 -17.52 35.36 -1.75
C ASP A 109 -17.22 36.01 -3.12
N LYS A 110 -15.99 35.85 -3.62
CA LYS A 110 -15.59 36.30 -4.97
C LYS A 110 -15.99 35.29 -6.04
N ILE A 111 -15.95 34.00 -5.72
CA ILE A 111 -16.23 32.92 -6.66
C ILE A 111 -17.74 32.74 -6.88
N HIS A 112 -18.55 32.89 -5.84
CA HIS A 112 -19.99 32.71 -5.92
C HIS A 112 -20.70 33.56 -7.01
N PRO A 113 -20.41 34.88 -7.16
CA PRO A 113 -20.96 35.66 -8.28
C PRO A 113 -20.51 35.15 -9.64
N LEU A 114 -19.23 34.76 -9.78
CA LEU A 114 -18.68 34.21 -11.02
C LEU A 114 -19.28 32.87 -11.39
N LEU A 115 -19.61 32.02 -10.39
CA LEU A 115 -20.31 30.75 -10.65
C LEU A 115 -21.70 30.94 -11.22
N LYS A 116 -22.40 32.01 -10.85
CA LYS A 116 -23.71 32.37 -11.46
C LYS A 116 -23.56 32.71 -12.94
N GLU A 117 -22.45 33.34 -13.30
CA GLU A 117 -22.14 33.66 -14.70
C GLU A 117 -21.77 32.39 -15.48
N VAL A 118 -20.90 31.52 -14.92
CA VAL A 118 -20.49 30.24 -15.51
C VAL A 118 -21.68 29.33 -15.78
N LEU A 119 -22.59 29.21 -14.82
CA LEU A 119 -23.72 28.29 -14.89
C LEU A 119 -24.93 28.86 -15.65
N GLY A 120 -25.01 30.19 -15.79
CA GLY A 120 -26.12 30.87 -16.44
C GLY A 120 -27.44 30.86 -15.64
N TYR A 121 -27.41 30.43 -14.38
CA TYR A 121 -28.55 30.46 -13.47
C TYR A 121 -28.14 30.80 -12.03
N LYS A 122 -29.14 31.14 -11.21
CA LYS A 122 -28.91 31.45 -9.81
C LYS A 122 -28.61 30.18 -9.00
N ILE A 123 -27.42 30.10 -8.44
CA ILE A 123 -26.96 28.99 -7.60
C ILE A 123 -27.07 29.37 -6.12
N ASP A 124 -27.40 28.41 -5.26
CA ASP A 124 -27.36 28.59 -3.80
C ASP A 124 -25.91 28.77 -3.31
N TYR A 125 -25.75 29.62 -2.29
CA TYR A 125 -24.43 29.87 -1.71
C TYR A 125 -23.80 28.59 -1.10
N HIS A 126 -24.61 27.68 -0.56
CA HIS A 126 -24.10 26.41 -0.02
C HIS A 126 -23.50 25.52 -1.11
N VAL A 127 -24.09 25.51 -2.29
CA VAL A 127 -23.55 24.77 -3.44
C VAL A 127 -22.21 25.38 -3.88
N SER A 128 -22.12 26.70 -3.93
CA SER A 128 -20.85 27.39 -4.23
C SER A 128 -19.79 27.11 -3.18
N LEU A 129 -20.16 27.13 -1.89
CA LEU A 129 -19.28 26.80 -0.78
C LEU A 129 -18.76 25.35 -0.89
N TYR A 130 -19.65 24.43 -1.27
CA TYR A 130 -19.28 23.02 -1.44
C TYR A 130 -18.30 22.83 -2.59
N ILE A 131 -18.59 23.43 -3.76
CA ILE A 131 -17.68 23.40 -4.91
C ILE A 131 -16.31 23.94 -4.52
N VAL A 132 -16.26 25.13 -3.89
CA VAL A 132 -15.00 25.74 -3.48
C VAL A 132 -14.26 24.91 -2.43
N ALA A 133 -14.97 24.20 -1.56
CA ALA A 133 -14.38 23.28 -0.60
C ALA A 133 -13.70 22.09 -1.30
N VAL A 134 -14.33 21.53 -2.32
CA VAL A 134 -13.71 20.46 -3.15
C VAL A 134 -12.44 20.99 -3.84
N LEU A 135 -12.49 22.19 -4.43
CA LEU A 135 -11.32 22.80 -5.07
C LEU A 135 -10.19 23.04 -4.07
N GLU A 136 -10.49 23.54 -2.88
CA GLU A 136 -9.48 23.77 -1.84
C GLU A 136 -8.88 22.47 -1.33
N TYR A 137 -9.69 21.42 -1.19
CA TYR A 137 -9.22 20.09 -0.82
C TYR A 137 -8.17 19.57 -1.82
N ILE A 138 -8.50 19.57 -3.12
CA ILE A 138 -7.59 19.10 -4.18
C ILE A 138 -6.32 19.98 -4.25
N SER A 139 -6.46 21.30 -4.09
CA SER A 139 -5.32 22.22 -4.04
C SER A 139 -4.36 21.88 -2.90
N ALA A 140 -4.92 21.55 -1.73
CA ALA A 140 -4.13 21.15 -0.57
C ALA A 140 -3.39 19.82 -0.81
N ASP A 141 -4.04 18.87 -1.49
CA ASP A 141 -3.42 17.59 -1.83
C ASP A 141 -2.28 17.75 -2.86
N ILE A 142 -2.48 18.54 -3.92
CA ILE A 142 -1.43 18.85 -4.90
C ILE A 142 -0.23 19.50 -4.21
N LEU A 143 -0.45 20.53 -3.39
CA LEU A 143 0.61 21.23 -2.66
C LEU A 143 1.34 20.31 -1.68
N LYS A 144 0.63 19.37 -1.09
CA LYS A 144 1.22 18.38 -0.19
C LYS A 144 2.11 17.38 -0.92
N LEU A 145 1.66 16.88 -2.07
CA LEU A 145 2.47 16.01 -2.92
C LEU A 145 3.75 16.73 -3.38
N ALA A 146 3.59 17.95 -3.90
CA ALA A 146 4.72 18.75 -4.37
C ALA A 146 5.71 19.08 -3.24
N GLY A 147 5.20 19.42 -2.05
CA GLY A 147 6.04 19.71 -0.89
C GLY A 147 6.79 18.47 -0.38
N ASN A 148 6.15 17.31 -0.38
CA ASN A 148 6.82 16.05 -0.04
C ASN A 148 7.95 15.73 -1.05
N TYR A 149 7.68 15.89 -2.34
CA TYR A 149 8.68 15.70 -3.39
C TYR A 149 9.87 16.64 -3.21
N VAL A 150 9.61 17.94 -3.06
CA VAL A 150 10.63 18.98 -2.87
C VAL A 150 11.47 18.70 -1.61
N GLY A 151 10.84 18.26 -0.53
CA GLY A 151 11.54 17.85 0.69
C GLY A 151 12.47 16.65 0.47
N ASN A 152 12.04 15.66 -0.30
CA ASN A 152 12.83 14.46 -0.62
C ASN A 152 14.09 14.81 -1.45
N ILE A 153 13.97 15.77 -2.37
CA ILE A 153 15.13 16.26 -3.15
C ILE A 153 15.92 17.37 -2.44
N ARG A 154 15.59 17.65 -1.17
CA ARG A 154 16.25 18.67 -0.32
C ARG A 154 16.18 20.10 -0.87
N HIS A 155 15.13 20.42 -1.60
CA HIS A 155 14.79 21.79 -1.99
C HIS A 155 13.88 22.44 -0.95
N TYR A 156 13.77 23.77 -0.99
CA TYR A 156 13.04 24.57 0.00
C TYR A 156 11.90 25.37 -0.61
N GLU A 157 11.78 25.33 -1.92
CA GLU A 157 10.81 26.10 -2.67
C GLU A 157 10.18 25.25 -3.77
N ILE A 158 8.85 25.27 -3.85
CA ILE A 158 8.07 24.54 -4.83
C ILE A 158 7.98 25.36 -6.12
N SER A 159 8.48 24.83 -7.23
CA SER A 159 8.33 25.38 -8.57
C SER A 159 7.20 24.70 -9.35
N GLN A 160 6.81 25.29 -10.49
CA GLN A 160 5.87 24.66 -11.42
C GLN A 160 6.34 23.27 -11.87
N GLN A 161 7.64 23.12 -12.11
CA GLN A 161 8.22 21.84 -12.52
C GLN A 161 8.08 20.78 -11.41
N ASP A 162 8.26 21.16 -10.14
CA ASP A 162 8.11 20.24 -9.01
C ASP A 162 6.67 19.75 -8.88
N ILE A 163 5.68 20.61 -9.15
CA ILE A 163 4.27 20.19 -9.19
C ILE A 163 4.06 19.18 -10.31
N LYS A 164 4.52 19.47 -11.52
CA LYS A 164 4.40 18.54 -12.65
C LYS A 164 5.06 17.21 -12.37
N VAL A 165 6.28 17.21 -11.87
CA VAL A 165 7.01 15.97 -11.55
C VAL A 165 6.36 15.22 -10.41
N SER A 166 5.95 15.88 -9.32
CA SER A 166 5.33 15.24 -8.16
C SER A 166 4.00 14.56 -8.49
N MET A 167 3.24 15.07 -9.45
CA MET A 167 2.02 14.43 -9.92
C MET A 167 2.27 13.11 -10.67
N TYR A 168 3.48 12.91 -11.18
CA TYR A 168 3.90 11.70 -11.88
C TYR A 168 4.89 10.84 -11.07
N THR A 169 5.38 11.35 -9.92
CA THR A 169 6.32 10.64 -9.07
C THR A 169 5.54 9.90 -7.98
N PHE A 170 5.50 8.58 -8.12
CA PHE A 170 4.91 7.73 -7.10
C PHE A 170 5.97 7.37 -6.05
N ASP A 171 5.59 7.44 -4.79
CA ASP A 171 6.36 6.89 -3.68
C ASP A 171 5.43 6.38 -2.56
N LEU A 172 6.03 5.79 -1.52
CA LEU A 172 5.31 5.21 -0.39
C LEU A 172 4.40 6.21 0.33
N MET A 173 4.78 7.50 0.37
CA MET A 173 4.07 8.55 1.11
C MET A 173 3.14 9.39 0.24
N THR A 174 3.32 9.39 -1.07
CA THR A 174 2.47 10.14 -2.01
C THR A 174 1.24 9.38 -2.43
N LEU A 175 1.33 8.05 -2.52
CA LEU A 175 0.19 7.18 -2.81
C LEU A 175 -0.59 6.81 -1.54
N HIS A 176 -1.88 6.55 -1.69
CA HIS A 176 -2.67 6.03 -0.58
C HIS A 176 -2.34 4.56 -0.29
N PRO A 177 -2.21 4.13 0.98
CA PRO A 177 -1.81 2.77 1.33
C PRO A 177 -2.77 1.70 0.77
N ILE A 178 -4.06 2.00 0.69
CA ILE A 178 -5.05 1.10 0.09
C ILE A 178 -4.73 0.88 -1.39
N GLU A 179 -4.40 1.94 -2.13
CA GLU A 179 -4.15 1.83 -3.56
C GLU A 179 -2.81 1.15 -3.84
N ILE A 180 -1.78 1.44 -3.03
CA ILE A 180 -0.52 0.67 -3.06
C ILE A 180 -0.80 -0.83 -2.92
N ALA A 181 -1.52 -1.21 -1.87
CA ALA A 181 -1.81 -2.61 -1.60
C ALA A 181 -2.67 -3.28 -2.67
N ARG A 182 -3.66 -2.56 -3.24
CA ARG A 182 -4.51 -3.06 -4.33
C ARG A 182 -3.70 -3.33 -5.60
N GLN A 183 -2.90 -2.36 -6.03
CA GLN A 183 -2.12 -2.48 -7.27
C GLN A 183 -1.01 -3.52 -7.13
N LEU A 184 -0.35 -3.60 -5.98
CA LEU A 184 0.59 -4.66 -5.68
C LEU A 184 -0.09 -6.04 -5.66
N THR A 185 -1.28 -6.16 -5.05
CA THR A 185 -2.02 -7.43 -5.02
C THR A 185 -2.42 -7.89 -6.41
N LEU A 186 -2.85 -6.96 -7.29
CA LEU A 186 -3.12 -7.29 -8.69
C LEU A 186 -1.85 -7.79 -9.40
N LEU A 187 -0.74 -7.09 -9.25
CA LEU A 187 0.53 -7.46 -9.87
C LEU A 187 1.02 -8.83 -9.36
N GLU A 188 1.02 -9.04 -8.05
CA GLU A 188 1.45 -10.31 -7.46
C GLU A 188 0.53 -11.47 -7.83
N SER A 189 -0.79 -11.23 -7.91
CA SER A 189 -1.74 -12.23 -8.42
C SER A 189 -1.46 -12.59 -9.87
N GLU A 190 -1.14 -11.63 -10.73
CA GLU A 190 -0.76 -11.89 -12.12
C GLU A 190 0.54 -12.70 -12.19
N LEU A 191 1.57 -12.34 -11.42
CA LEU A 191 2.84 -13.06 -11.35
C LEU A 191 2.65 -14.49 -10.85
N TYR A 192 1.87 -14.67 -9.78
CA TYR A 192 1.54 -15.99 -9.22
C TYR A 192 0.84 -16.89 -10.24
N ARG A 193 -0.14 -16.36 -10.94
CA ARG A 193 -0.92 -17.09 -11.94
C ARG A 193 -0.13 -17.44 -13.21
N ALA A 194 0.94 -16.72 -13.48
CA ALA A 194 1.81 -16.98 -14.64
C ALA A 194 2.76 -18.17 -14.44
N VAL A 195 3.05 -18.56 -13.20
CA VAL A 195 3.98 -19.65 -12.89
C VAL A 195 3.39 -20.99 -13.33
N ARG A 196 4.15 -21.76 -14.12
CA ARG A 196 3.74 -23.06 -14.64
C ARG A 196 4.34 -24.19 -13.81
N PRO A 197 3.68 -25.33 -13.66
CA PRO A 197 4.25 -26.51 -12.98
C PRO A 197 5.60 -26.95 -13.54
N SER A 198 5.83 -26.81 -14.85
CA SER A 198 7.11 -27.12 -15.51
C SER A 198 8.28 -26.26 -15.03
N GLU A 199 8.00 -25.08 -14.46
CA GLU A 199 9.01 -24.18 -13.90
C GLU A 199 9.47 -24.61 -12.49
N LEU A 200 8.73 -25.55 -11.86
CA LEU A 200 8.91 -26.00 -10.49
C LEU A 200 9.49 -27.42 -10.39
N VAL A 201 9.07 -28.31 -11.29
CA VAL A 201 9.45 -29.73 -11.24
C VAL A 201 10.95 -29.89 -11.48
N GLY A 202 11.59 -30.72 -10.64
CA GLY A 202 13.03 -30.96 -10.71
C GLY A 202 13.88 -29.78 -10.22
N SER A 203 13.26 -28.81 -9.52
CA SER A 203 13.93 -27.61 -9.02
C SER A 203 14.71 -26.85 -10.11
N VAL A 204 14.13 -26.76 -11.32
CA VAL A 204 14.83 -26.23 -12.52
C VAL A 204 15.17 -24.74 -12.39
N TRP A 205 14.50 -23.98 -11.50
CA TRP A 205 14.81 -22.57 -11.20
C TRP A 205 16.14 -22.38 -10.45
N THR A 206 16.76 -23.48 -9.96
CA THR A 206 18.06 -23.46 -9.27
C THR A 206 19.21 -23.85 -10.18
N LYS A 207 18.95 -24.26 -11.42
CA LYS A 207 19.94 -24.81 -12.36
C LYS A 207 20.45 -23.73 -13.32
N GLU A 208 21.55 -24.04 -14.05
CA GLU A 208 22.20 -23.13 -15.00
C GLU A 208 21.20 -22.50 -16.01
N ASP A 209 20.31 -23.33 -16.58
CA ASP A 209 19.30 -22.87 -17.56
C ASP A 209 18.03 -22.24 -16.91
N LYS A 210 18.10 -21.75 -15.68
CA LYS A 210 16.95 -21.25 -14.92
C LYS A 210 16.13 -20.18 -15.65
N GLU A 211 16.78 -19.23 -16.34
CA GLU A 211 16.12 -18.14 -17.06
C GLU A 211 15.23 -18.64 -18.21
N LYS A 212 15.63 -19.73 -18.85
CA LYS A 212 14.86 -20.38 -19.90
C LYS A 212 13.76 -21.28 -19.34
N ASN A 213 14.08 -22.02 -18.27
CA ASN A 213 13.20 -23.05 -17.72
C ASN A 213 12.16 -22.50 -16.72
N SER A 214 12.44 -21.38 -16.04
CA SER A 214 11.58 -20.83 -14.98
C SER A 214 11.41 -19.30 -15.09
N PRO A 215 11.08 -18.73 -16.27
CA PRO A 215 11.07 -17.29 -16.47
C PRO A 215 10.00 -16.56 -15.61
N ASN A 216 8.80 -17.13 -15.46
CA ASN A 216 7.72 -16.52 -14.69
C ASN A 216 7.98 -16.63 -13.18
N LEU A 217 8.48 -17.77 -12.73
CA LEU A 217 8.87 -17.95 -11.34
C LEU A 217 9.98 -16.97 -10.94
N LEU A 218 11.01 -16.80 -11.78
CA LEU A 218 12.09 -15.85 -11.51
C LEU A 218 11.61 -14.40 -11.52
N ARG A 219 10.64 -14.06 -12.36
CA ARG A 219 9.98 -12.73 -12.29
C ARG A 219 9.28 -12.50 -10.95
N MET A 220 8.57 -13.51 -10.44
CA MET A 220 7.92 -13.43 -9.13
C MET A 220 8.94 -13.28 -8.01
N ILE A 221 10.02 -14.07 -8.03
CA ILE A 221 11.10 -13.99 -7.02
C ILE A 221 11.75 -12.60 -7.04
N ARG A 222 12.08 -12.07 -8.22
CA ARG A 222 12.65 -10.71 -8.36
C ARG A 222 11.71 -9.63 -7.84
N HIS A 223 10.43 -9.75 -8.14
CA HIS A 223 9.43 -8.81 -7.63
C HIS A 223 9.38 -8.81 -6.11
N THR A 224 9.27 -10.00 -5.50
CA THR A 224 9.25 -10.18 -4.04
C THR A 224 10.50 -9.57 -3.39
N THR A 225 11.68 -9.85 -3.94
CA THR A 225 12.94 -9.29 -3.45
C THR A 225 12.96 -7.77 -3.57
N ASN A 226 12.64 -7.22 -4.73
CA ASN A 226 12.65 -5.78 -4.97
C ASN A 226 11.64 -5.03 -4.07
N LEU A 227 10.46 -5.60 -3.84
CA LEU A 227 9.46 -4.99 -2.99
C LEU A 227 9.91 -4.99 -1.52
N THR A 228 10.46 -6.09 -1.02
CA THR A 228 11.04 -6.18 0.33
C THR A 228 12.14 -5.13 0.51
N LEU A 229 13.10 -5.06 -0.40
CA LEU A 229 14.19 -4.08 -0.36
C LEU A 229 13.70 -2.63 -0.48
N TRP A 230 12.64 -2.39 -1.23
CA TRP A 230 12.04 -1.06 -1.33
C TRP A 230 11.42 -0.61 -0.01
N PHE A 231 10.70 -1.48 0.70
CA PHE A 231 10.20 -1.15 2.04
C PHE A 231 11.33 -0.87 3.04
N GLU A 232 12.38 -1.69 3.03
CA GLU A 232 13.56 -1.46 3.87
C GLU A 232 14.21 -0.10 3.59
N LYS A 233 14.44 0.20 2.31
CA LYS A 233 15.01 1.47 1.86
C LYS A 233 14.17 2.65 2.29
N CYS A 234 12.86 2.61 2.09
CA CYS A 234 11.96 3.69 2.49
C CYS A 234 12.03 3.98 4.00
N ILE A 235 12.15 2.94 4.83
CA ILE A 235 12.24 3.10 6.27
C ILE A 235 13.57 3.71 6.69
N VAL A 236 14.70 3.17 6.20
CA VAL A 236 16.03 3.64 6.65
C VAL A 236 16.45 4.98 6.05
N GLU A 237 15.91 5.36 4.91
CA GLU A 237 16.15 6.68 4.32
C GLU A 237 15.36 7.81 4.98
N ALA A 238 14.35 7.50 5.79
CA ALA A 238 13.66 8.49 6.62
C ALA A 238 14.57 8.90 7.79
N GLU A 239 15.29 10.00 7.63
CA GLU A 239 16.40 10.40 8.51
C GLU A 239 15.93 10.78 9.92
N ASN A 240 14.81 11.52 10.05
CA ASN A 240 14.29 11.93 11.34
C ASN A 240 13.31 10.91 11.93
N LEU A 241 13.30 10.78 13.25
CA LEU A 241 12.48 9.80 13.96
C LEU A 241 10.99 9.96 13.61
N ASP A 242 10.44 11.18 13.67
CA ASP A 242 9.01 11.41 13.40
C ASP A 242 8.62 11.02 11.96
N GLU A 243 9.49 11.32 10.98
CA GLU A 243 9.31 10.94 9.58
C GLU A 243 9.39 9.42 9.43
N ARG A 244 10.36 8.78 10.07
CA ARG A 244 10.56 7.35 10.02
C ARG A 244 9.41 6.58 10.66
N VAL A 245 8.88 7.07 11.78
CA VAL A 245 7.67 6.51 12.41
C VAL A 245 6.47 6.63 11.48
N ALA A 246 6.33 7.74 10.75
CA ALA A 246 5.26 7.90 9.77
C ALA A 246 5.41 6.92 8.60
N VAL A 247 6.63 6.74 8.08
CA VAL A 247 6.93 5.75 7.02
C VAL A 247 6.67 4.33 7.51
N PHE A 248 7.16 3.98 8.70
CA PHE A 248 6.96 2.66 9.30
C PHE A 248 5.47 2.36 9.52
N THR A 249 4.72 3.34 10.02
CA THR A 249 3.27 3.24 10.20
C THR A 249 2.56 3.03 8.86
N ARG A 250 3.00 3.71 7.79
CA ARG A 250 2.47 3.54 6.44
C ARG A 250 2.69 2.13 5.91
N VAL A 251 3.87 1.55 6.15
CA VAL A 251 4.16 0.16 5.76
C VAL A 251 3.22 -0.82 6.48
N ILE A 252 2.93 -0.60 7.76
CA ILE A 252 1.94 -1.42 8.50
C ILE A 252 0.51 -1.22 7.95
N GLU A 253 0.15 -0.02 7.50
CA GLU A 253 -1.15 0.22 6.85
C GLU A 253 -1.30 -0.58 5.55
N ILE A 254 -0.25 -0.65 4.75
CA ILE A 254 -0.22 -1.47 3.54
C ILE A 254 -0.35 -2.96 3.89
N LEU A 255 0.41 -3.43 4.89
CA LEU A 255 0.32 -4.81 5.40
C LEU A 255 -1.10 -5.16 5.85
N GLN A 256 -1.77 -4.27 6.57
CA GLN A 256 -3.16 -4.47 7.00
C GLN A 256 -4.09 -4.69 5.81
N VAL A 257 -3.94 -3.91 4.74
CA VAL A 257 -4.74 -4.07 3.52
C VAL A 257 -4.38 -5.36 2.78
N PHE A 258 -3.12 -5.76 2.75
CA PHE A 258 -2.73 -7.07 2.21
C PHE A 258 -3.44 -8.22 2.95
N GLN A 259 -3.55 -8.14 4.29
CA GLN A 259 -4.29 -9.13 5.07
C GLN A 259 -5.78 -9.17 4.67
N GLU A 260 -6.41 -8.02 4.51
CA GLU A 260 -7.81 -7.91 4.10
C GLU A 260 -8.06 -8.45 2.68
N LEU A 261 -7.09 -8.29 1.78
CA LEU A 261 -7.12 -8.80 0.41
C LEU A 261 -6.66 -10.27 0.31
N ASN A 262 -6.33 -10.94 1.41
CA ASN A 262 -5.73 -12.28 1.42
C ASN A 262 -4.45 -12.38 0.56
N ASN A 263 -3.71 -11.28 0.44
CA ASN A 263 -2.40 -11.27 -0.20
C ASN A 263 -1.33 -11.67 0.83
N PHE A 264 -1.19 -12.96 1.07
CA PHE A 264 -0.22 -13.47 2.05
C PHE A 264 1.22 -13.30 1.61
N ASN A 265 1.48 -13.28 0.30
CA ASN A 265 2.81 -13.00 -0.23
C ASN A 265 3.25 -11.59 0.18
N GLY A 266 2.43 -10.56 -0.10
CA GLY A 266 2.70 -9.19 0.31
C GLY A 266 2.79 -9.00 1.83
N VAL A 267 1.97 -9.72 2.61
CA VAL A 267 2.08 -9.71 4.09
C VAL A 267 3.47 -10.16 4.53
N LEU A 268 3.97 -11.26 3.99
CA LEU A 268 5.27 -11.83 4.39
C LEU A 268 6.46 -11.06 3.81
N GLU A 269 6.29 -10.36 2.69
CA GLU A 269 7.28 -9.40 2.19
C GLU A 269 7.49 -8.23 3.15
N VAL A 270 6.40 -7.66 3.67
CA VAL A 270 6.47 -6.59 4.68
C VAL A 270 7.08 -7.12 5.98
N VAL A 271 6.66 -8.30 6.45
CA VAL A 271 7.24 -8.95 7.64
C VAL A 271 8.74 -9.18 7.46
N SER A 272 9.17 -9.63 6.27
CA SER A 272 10.58 -9.82 5.94
C SER A 272 11.36 -8.51 5.99
N ALA A 273 10.83 -7.44 5.40
CA ALA A 273 11.45 -6.12 5.42
C ALA A 273 11.63 -5.58 6.84
N ILE A 274 10.61 -5.71 7.68
CA ILE A 274 10.66 -5.23 9.07
C ILE A 274 11.62 -6.07 9.93
N ASN A 275 11.73 -7.36 9.63
CA ASN A 275 12.65 -8.27 10.34
C ASN A 275 14.08 -8.23 9.78
N SER A 276 14.34 -7.49 8.71
CA SER A 276 15.70 -7.31 8.19
C SER A 276 16.60 -6.60 9.19
N VAL A 277 17.90 -6.92 9.16
CA VAL A 277 18.88 -6.37 10.12
C VAL A 277 18.86 -4.83 10.19
N PRO A 278 18.82 -4.09 9.04
CA PRO A 278 18.80 -2.62 9.07
C PRO A 278 17.55 -2.04 9.74
N VAL A 279 16.39 -2.70 9.61
CA VAL A 279 15.12 -2.20 10.15
C VAL A 279 14.87 -2.70 11.55
N TYR A 280 15.10 -3.97 11.82
CA TYR A 280 14.84 -4.62 13.12
C TYR A 280 15.56 -3.96 14.29
N ARG A 281 16.77 -3.42 14.08
CA ARG A 281 17.56 -2.75 15.10
C ARG A 281 17.12 -1.32 15.48
N LEU A 282 16.07 -0.79 14.82
CA LEU A 282 15.58 0.57 15.03
C LEU A 282 14.62 0.63 16.23
N ASP A 283 15.13 0.45 17.43
CA ASP A 283 14.36 0.33 18.67
C ASP A 283 13.54 1.58 18.98
N HIS A 284 14.11 2.78 18.83
CA HIS A 284 13.41 4.05 19.07
C HIS A 284 12.28 4.27 18.07
N THR A 285 12.48 3.86 16.81
CA THR A 285 11.44 3.92 15.79
C THR A 285 10.28 3.01 16.19
N PHE A 286 10.57 1.77 16.56
CA PHE A 286 9.55 0.79 16.94
C PHE A 286 8.79 1.22 18.21
N GLU A 287 9.49 1.74 19.23
CA GLU A 287 8.85 2.23 20.45
C GLU A 287 7.83 3.36 20.17
N ALA A 288 8.16 4.25 19.24
CA ALA A 288 7.31 5.39 18.88
C ALA A 288 6.11 5.04 17.97
N VAL A 289 6.07 3.83 17.41
CA VAL A 289 4.91 3.36 16.62
C VAL A 289 3.69 3.16 17.53
N PRO A 290 2.48 3.60 17.12
CA PRO A 290 1.27 3.40 17.91
C PRO A 290 1.00 1.94 18.23
N GLU A 291 0.62 1.63 19.46
CA GLU A 291 0.41 0.28 19.97
C GLU A 291 -0.56 -0.56 19.11
N ARG A 292 -1.61 0.08 18.61
CA ARG A 292 -2.56 -0.57 17.70
C ARG A 292 -1.90 -1.08 16.42
N LYS A 293 -0.91 -0.36 15.90
CA LYS A 293 -0.17 -0.75 14.70
C LYS A 293 0.83 -1.86 14.99
N LYS A 294 1.45 -1.85 16.17
CA LYS A 294 2.31 -2.94 16.63
C LYS A 294 1.57 -4.27 16.66
N ARG A 295 0.33 -4.29 17.20
CA ARG A 295 -0.49 -5.52 17.23
C ARG A 295 -0.75 -6.10 15.86
N ILE A 296 -1.06 -5.25 14.86
CA ILE A 296 -1.25 -5.71 13.47
C ILE A 296 0.01 -6.39 12.94
N LEU A 297 1.17 -5.80 13.23
CA LEU A 297 2.45 -6.37 12.85
C LEU A 297 2.73 -7.69 13.57
N GLU A 298 2.48 -7.76 14.88
CA GLU A 298 2.66 -8.97 15.69
C GLU A 298 1.80 -10.13 15.16
N GLU A 299 0.52 -9.87 14.86
CA GLU A 299 -0.38 -10.85 14.24
C GLU A 299 0.15 -11.35 12.88
N ALA A 300 0.75 -10.46 12.09
CA ALA A 300 1.35 -10.84 10.81
C ALA A 300 2.63 -11.69 10.99
N VAL A 301 3.48 -11.33 11.95
CA VAL A 301 4.70 -12.08 12.28
C VAL A 301 4.36 -13.49 12.78
N GLU A 302 3.29 -13.64 13.56
CA GLU A 302 2.82 -14.94 14.05
C GLU A 302 2.47 -15.92 12.91
N LEU A 303 2.11 -15.43 11.73
CA LEU A 303 1.83 -16.31 10.58
C LEU A 303 3.06 -17.12 10.15
N SER A 304 4.26 -16.55 10.28
CA SER A 304 5.51 -17.21 9.90
C SER A 304 6.10 -18.12 10.98
N GLN A 305 5.57 -18.06 12.21
CA GLN A 305 6.06 -18.88 13.32
C GLN A 305 5.64 -20.34 13.23
N ASP A 306 6.30 -21.22 13.98
CA ASP A 306 6.01 -22.66 14.04
C ASP A 306 5.91 -23.31 12.65
N HIS A 307 6.90 -23.10 11.81
CA HIS A 307 6.90 -23.62 10.42
C HIS A 307 5.65 -23.22 9.62
N PHE A 308 5.19 -21.97 9.76
CA PHE A 308 4.01 -21.42 9.07
C PHE A 308 2.68 -22.10 9.46
N LYS A 309 2.58 -22.70 10.63
CA LYS A 309 1.38 -23.42 11.07
C LYS A 309 0.13 -22.55 11.04
N LYS A 310 0.20 -21.32 11.60
CA LYS A 310 -0.92 -20.37 11.59
C LYS A 310 -1.28 -19.91 10.19
N TYR A 311 -0.27 -19.64 9.36
CA TYR A 311 -0.47 -19.30 7.96
C TYR A 311 -1.21 -20.38 7.19
N LEU A 312 -0.77 -21.64 7.30
CA LEU A 312 -1.40 -22.78 6.62
C LEU A 312 -2.85 -23.02 7.08
N ALA A 313 -3.12 -22.82 8.37
CA ALA A 313 -4.49 -22.90 8.90
C ALA A 313 -5.37 -21.77 8.31
N LYS A 314 -4.84 -20.54 8.26
CA LYS A 314 -5.55 -19.40 7.69
C LYS A 314 -5.81 -19.57 6.20
N LEU A 315 -4.81 -19.99 5.42
CA LEU A 315 -4.94 -20.23 3.99
C LEU A 315 -6.08 -21.24 3.66
N LYS A 316 -6.25 -22.26 4.50
CA LYS A 316 -7.34 -23.24 4.34
C LYS A 316 -8.72 -22.71 4.72
N SER A 317 -8.80 -21.65 5.52
CA SER A 317 -10.06 -21.10 6.05
C SER A 317 -10.63 -19.96 5.22
N ILE A 318 -9.81 -19.33 4.36
CA ILE A 318 -10.25 -18.17 3.55
C ILE A 318 -10.88 -18.61 2.24
N ASN A 319 -11.70 -17.74 1.68
CA ASN A 319 -12.23 -17.89 0.34
C ASN A 319 -11.37 -17.12 -0.66
N PRO A 320 -11.02 -17.73 -1.81
CA PRO A 320 -10.34 -17.00 -2.89
C PRO A 320 -11.19 -15.78 -3.37
N PRO A 321 -10.57 -14.76 -3.99
CA PRO A 321 -9.18 -14.72 -4.45
C PRO A 321 -8.17 -14.52 -3.31
N CYS A 322 -6.97 -15.08 -3.51
CA CYS A 322 -5.84 -14.85 -2.61
C CYS A 322 -4.51 -14.96 -3.38
N VAL A 323 -3.44 -14.44 -2.80
CA VAL A 323 -2.07 -14.68 -3.25
C VAL A 323 -1.34 -15.43 -2.14
N PRO A 324 -1.17 -16.76 -2.25
CA PRO A 324 -0.42 -17.53 -1.28
C PRO A 324 1.05 -17.12 -1.24
N PHE A 325 1.70 -17.37 -0.11
CA PHE A 325 3.14 -17.17 0.02
C PHE A 325 3.91 -18.22 -0.79
N PHE A 326 4.56 -17.77 -1.85
CA PHE A 326 5.23 -18.68 -2.78
C PHE A 326 6.44 -19.40 -2.16
N GLY A 327 7.13 -18.75 -1.24
CA GLY A 327 8.36 -19.28 -0.63
C GLY A 327 8.20 -20.64 0.07
N ILE A 328 7.05 -20.91 0.68
CA ILE A 328 6.80 -22.20 1.32
C ILE A 328 6.73 -23.36 0.30
N TYR A 329 6.14 -23.11 -0.86
CA TYR A 329 6.06 -24.11 -1.93
C TYR A 329 7.43 -24.40 -2.51
N LEU A 330 8.25 -23.37 -2.75
CA LEU A 330 9.62 -23.53 -3.25
C LEU A 330 10.47 -24.34 -2.27
N THR A 331 10.41 -24.00 -1.00
CA THR A 331 11.13 -24.73 0.05
C THR A 331 10.70 -26.20 0.11
N ASN A 332 9.41 -26.48 0.04
CA ASN A 332 8.89 -27.85 0.11
C ASN A 332 9.23 -28.66 -1.13
N ILE A 333 9.19 -28.05 -2.32
CA ILE A 333 9.61 -28.73 -3.56
C ILE A 333 11.11 -29.03 -3.50
N LEU A 334 11.93 -28.05 -3.12
CA LEU A 334 13.39 -28.22 -3.05
C LEU A 334 13.76 -29.34 -2.06
N LYS A 335 13.21 -29.32 -0.85
CA LYS A 335 13.41 -30.40 0.15
C LYS A 335 12.95 -31.77 -0.36
N THR A 336 11.87 -31.82 -1.13
CA THR A 336 11.37 -33.07 -1.69
C THR A 336 12.26 -33.58 -2.82
N GLU A 337 12.73 -32.68 -3.69
CA GLU A 337 13.58 -33.05 -4.84
C GLU A 337 14.99 -33.43 -4.41
N GLU A 338 15.60 -32.71 -3.48
CA GLU A 338 16.96 -32.99 -3.01
C GLU A 338 17.02 -34.08 -1.93
N GLY A 339 16.02 -34.09 -1.02
CA GLY A 339 16.00 -35.04 0.09
C GLY A 339 15.58 -36.46 -0.28
N ASN A 340 15.17 -36.72 -1.53
CA ASN A 340 14.70 -38.04 -1.96
C ASN A 340 15.36 -38.44 -3.29
N PRO A 341 15.89 -39.68 -3.40
CA PRO A 341 16.46 -40.17 -4.64
C PRO A 341 15.40 -40.36 -5.71
N ASP A 342 15.77 -40.22 -6.97
CA ASP A 342 14.90 -40.44 -8.13
C ASP A 342 14.52 -41.90 -8.34
N PHE A 343 15.41 -42.79 -7.96
CA PHE A 343 15.25 -44.23 -8.09
C PHE A 343 15.51 -44.93 -6.76
N LEU A 344 14.73 -45.96 -6.50
CA LEU A 344 14.86 -46.82 -5.33
C LEU A 344 15.41 -48.18 -5.77
N LYS A 345 16.44 -48.67 -5.10
CA LYS A 345 16.97 -50.04 -5.35
C LYS A 345 16.15 -51.06 -4.54
N ARG A 346 15.44 -51.94 -5.23
CA ARG A 346 14.70 -53.05 -4.63
C ARG A 346 14.97 -54.33 -5.39
N HIS A 347 15.40 -55.38 -4.68
CA HIS A 347 15.68 -56.69 -5.25
C HIS A 347 16.63 -56.63 -6.47
N GLY A 348 17.67 -55.79 -6.39
CA GLY A 348 18.65 -55.64 -7.51
C GLY A 348 18.16 -54.83 -8.73
N LYS A 349 16.90 -54.31 -8.67
CA LYS A 349 16.32 -53.46 -9.73
C LYS A 349 16.20 -52.02 -9.26
N GLU A 350 16.40 -51.11 -10.19
CA GLU A 350 16.10 -49.68 -9.98
C GLU A 350 14.65 -49.41 -10.35
N LEU A 351 13.90 -48.92 -9.38
CA LEU A 351 12.50 -48.54 -9.52
C LEU A 351 12.35 -47.03 -9.37
N ILE A 352 11.48 -46.41 -10.16
CA ILE A 352 11.17 -45.01 -10.06
C ILE A 352 10.59 -44.72 -8.67
N ASN A 353 11.13 -43.70 -7.98
CA ASN A 353 10.57 -43.23 -6.71
C ASN A 353 9.27 -42.47 -6.95
N PHE A 354 8.17 -43.18 -7.08
CA PHE A 354 6.86 -42.60 -7.35
C PHE A 354 6.36 -41.71 -6.23
N SER A 355 6.71 -42.02 -4.96
CA SER A 355 6.34 -41.23 -3.81
C SER A 355 6.89 -39.79 -3.89
N LYS A 356 8.15 -39.63 -4.32
CA LYS A 356 8.75 -38.33 -4.59
C LYS A 356 7.95 -37.54 -5.63
N ARG A 357 7.63 -38.16 -6.77
CA ARG A 357 6.88 -37.55 -7.87
C ARG A 357 5.49 -37.12 -7.44
N ARG A 358 4.79 -37.94 -6.66
CA ARG A 358 3.47 -37.64 -6.13
C ARG A 358 3.49 -36.43 -5.20
N LYS A 359 4.47 -36.34 -4.28
CA LYS A 359 4.59 -35.20 -3.38
C LYS A 359 4.79 -33.88 -4.15
N VAL A 360 5.63 -33.88 -5.17
CA VAL A 360 5.84 -32.68 -6.01
C VAL A 360 4.56 -32.33 -6.79
N ALA A 361 3.84 -33.34 -7.30
CA ALA A 361 2.58 -33.14 -8.00
C ALA A 361 1.48 -32.59 -7.07
N GLU A 362 1.42 -33.01 -5.81
CA GLU A 362 0.49 -32.48 -4.79
C GLU A 362 0.76 -30.99 -4.52
N ILE A 363 2.03 -30.59 -4.36
CA ILE A 363 2.41 -29.18 -4.15
C ILE A 363 2.06 -28.34 -5.38
N THR A 364 2.41 -28.79 -6.57
CA THR A 364 2.11 -28.05 -7.81
C THR A 364 0.59 -27.97 -8.06
N GLY A 365 -0.15 -29.00 -7.71
CA GLY A 365 -1.62 -29.01 -7.78
C GLY A 365 -2.26 -28.01 -6.81
N GLU A 366 -1.73 -27.86 -5.60
CA GLU A 366 -2.17 -26.84 -4.64
C GLU A 366 -1.91 -25.43 -5.17
N ILE A 367 -0.73 -25.17 -5.73
CA ILE A 367 -0.42 -23.89 -6.38
C ILE A 367 -1.47 -23.57 -7.45
N GLN A 368 -1.80 -24.53 -8.31
CA GLN A 368 -2.78 -24.35 -9.39
C GLN A 368 -4.19 -24.05 -8.87
N GLN A 369 -4.61 -24.59 -7.72
CA GLN A 369 -5.91 -24.28 -7.13
C GLN A 369 -6.09 -22.78 -6.89
N TYR A 370 -5.05 -22.10 -6.41
CA TYR A 370 -5.10 -20.66 -6.13
C TYR A 370 -4.87 -19.78 -7.37
N GLN A 371 -4.54 -20.37 -8.53
CA GLN A 371 -4.37 -19.64 -9.79
C GLN A 371 -5.70 -19.36 -10.52
N ASN A 372 -6.81 -19.98 -10.11
CA ASN A 372 -8.05 -19.99 -10.89
C ASN A 372 -8.94 -18.78 -10.68
N GLN A 373 -8.79 -18.03 -9.58
CA GLN A 373 -9.68 -16.91 -9.26
C GLN A 373 -8.93 -15.58 -9.30
N PRO A 374 -9.28 -14.70 -10.26
CA PRO A 374 -8.70 -13.36 -10.34
C PRO A 374 -9.33 -12.41 -9.33
N TYR A 375 -8.59 -11.37 -8.95
CA TYR A 375 -9.14 -10.22 -8.23
C TYR A 375 -9.98 -9.34 -9.15
N CYS A 376 -11.12 -8.86 -8.63
CA CYS A 376 -11.99 -7.89 -9.31
C CYS A 376 -11.66 -6.45 -8.88
N LEU A 377 -10.39 -6.07 -8.93
CA LEU A 377 -9.92 -4.73 -8.61
C LEU A 377 -9.63 -3.96 -9.91
N LYS A 378 -9.85 -2.65 -9.87
CA LYS A 378 -9.51 -1.79 -11.00
C LYS A 378 -7.99 -1.64 -11.10
N VAL A 379 -7.46 -1.79 -12.31
CA VAL A 379 -6.04 -1.56 -12.60
C VAL A 379 -5.80 -0.06 -12.80
N GLU A 380 -4.84 0.49 -12.06
CA GLU A 380 -4.30 1.83 -12.27
C GLU A 380 -2.92 1.68 -12.94
N HIS A 381 -2.91 1.85 -14.26
CA HIS A 381 -1.77 1.48 -15.11
C HIS A 381 -0.46 2.17 -14.74
N ASP A 382 -0.51 3.44 -14.33
CA ASP A 382 0.70 4.19 -13.97
C ASP A 382 1.31 3.69 -12.65
N ILE A 383 0.47 3.37 -11.67
CA ILE A 383 0.91 2.80 -10.39
C ILE A 383 1.45 1.37 -10.61
N LYS A 384 0.75 0.58 -11.42
CA LYS A 384 1.20 -0.78 -11.79
C LYS A 384 2.57 -0.72 -12.45
N ARG A 385 2.76 0.17 -13.43
CA ARG A 385 4.05 0.37 -14.13
C ARG A 385 5.15 0.80 -13.18
N PHE A 386 4.85 1.66 -12.21
CA PHE A 386 5.80 2.05 -11.17
C PHE A 386 6.32 0.84 -10.39
N PHE A 387 5.42 -0.04 -9.93
CA PHE A 387 5.81 -1.25 -9.18
C PHE A 387 6.45 -2.33 -10.06
N GLU A 388 6.07 -2.45 -11.33
CA GLU A 388 6.72 -3.35 -12.29
C GLU A 388 8.19 -2.99 -12.56
N ASN A 389 8.50 -1.69 -12.53
CA ASN A 389 9.85 -1.15 -12.78
C ASN A 389 10.60 -0.81 -11.49
N LEU A 390 10.14 -1.34 -10.35
CA LEU A 390 10.76 -1.07 -9.06
C LEU A 390 12.19 -1.59 -9.03
N ASN A 391 13.16 -0.68 -8.82
CA ASN A 391 14.58 -1.00 -8.74
C ASN A 391 15.22 -0.26 -7.55
N PRO A 392 15.04 -0.78 -6.31
CA PRO A 392 15.54 -0.11 -5.12
C PRO A 392 17.05 -0.04 -5.04
N MET A 393 17.75 -1.02 -5.60
CA MET A 393 19.22 -1.08 -5.60
C MET A 393 19.85 -0.11 -6.60
N GLY A 394 19.13 0.28 -7.67
CA GLY A 394 19.70 1.10 -8.73
C GLY A 394 20.86 0.40 -9.44
N SER A 395 22.03 1.02 -9.42
CA SER A 395 23.28 0.50 -9.99
C SER A 395 24.19 -0.21 -8.97
N MET A 396 23.76 -0.33 -7.72
CA MET A 396 24.57 -0.96 -6.67
C MET A 396 24.49 -2.49 -6.80
N SER A 397 25.58 -3.17 -6.49
CA SER A 397 25.55 -4.59 -6.22
C SER A 397 24.79 -4.86 -4.91
N GLU A 398 24.36 -6.07 -4.69
CA GLU A 398 23.65 -6.44 -3.47
C GLU A 398 24.44 -6.21 -2.20
N LYS A 399 25.73 -6.54 -2.25
CA LYS A 399 26.63 -6.31 -1.12
C LYS A 399 26.72 -4.80 -0.80
N GLU A 400 26.94 -3.98 -1.82
CA GLU A 400 26.98 -2.53 -1.66
C GLU A 400 25.67 -1.98 -1.13
N PHE A 401 24.55 -2.49 -1.64
CA PHE A 401 23.23 -2.05 -1.18
C PHE A 401 22.92 -2.51 0.25
N SER A 402 23.27 -3.74 0.61
CA SER A 402 23.16 -4.24 1.98
C SER A 402 24.00 -3.42 2.95
N ASP A 403 25.25 -3.13 2.59
CA ASP A 403 26.15 -2.29 3.37
C ASP A 403 25.59 -0.85 3.48
N TYR A 404 25.04 -0.31 2.40
CA TYR A 404 24.38 1.00 2.38
C TYR A 404 23.22 1.07 3.38
N LEU A 405 22.28 0.10 3.31
CA LEU A 405 21.12 0.06 4.21
C LEU A 405 21.56 -0.06 5.68
N PHE A 406 22.56 -0.90 5.96
CA PHE A 406 23.05 -1.09 7.31
C PHE A 406 23.76 0.16 7.84
N ASN A 407 24.61 0.80 7.04
CA ASN A 407 25.30 2.03 7.41
C ASN A 407 24.30 3.16 7.64
N LYS A 408 23.28 3.29 6.77
CA LYS A 408 22.21 4.27 6.94
C LYS A 408 21.41 4.03 8.21
N SER A 409 21.10 2.78 8.51
CA SER A 409 20.44 2.39 9.76
C SER A 409 21.27 2.80 11.01
N GLN A 410 22.58 2.62 10.97
CA GLN A 410 23.46 3.04 12.08
C GLN A 410 23.58 4.57 12.21
N GLU A 411 23.52 5.30 11.09
CA GLU A 411 23.53 6.76 11.09
C GLU A 411 22.28 7.33 11.77
N ILE A 412 21.11 6.81 11.44
CA ILE A 412 19.81 7.32 11.95
C ILE A 412 19.52 6.89 13.39
N GLU A 413 19.94 5.69 13.80
CA GLU A 413 19.89 5.20 15.18
C GLU A 413 21.23 4.54 15.56
N PRO A 414 22.24 5.30 16.04
CA PRO A 414 23.50 4.73 16.52
C PRO A 414 23.28 3.75 17.66
N ARG A 415 24.19 2.76 17.80
CA ARG A 415 24.13 1.81 18.90
C ARG A 415 24.19 2.54 20.26
N ASN A 416 23.31 2.14 21.19
CA ASN A 416 23.23 2.70 22.53
C ASN A 416 22.98 4.20 22.63
N CYS A 417 22.39 4.81 21.58
CA CYS A 417 21.99 6.21 21.65
C CYS A 417 20.79 6.36 22.61
N LYS A 418 20.83 7.37 23.49
CA LYS A 418 19.69 7.69 24.37
C LYS A 418 18.54 8.33 23.61
N GLN A 419 18.84 9.06 22.56
CA GLN A 419 17.89 9.65 21.62
C GLN A 419 18.51 9.61 20.22
N PRO A 420 17.72 9.30 19.19
CA PRO A 420 18.19 9.35 17.81
C PRO A 420 18.67 10.75 17.44
N PRO A 421 19.73 10.87 16.64
CA PRO A 421 20.23 12.17 16.20
C PRO A 421 19.14 12.89 15.40
N ARG A 422 18.97 14.18 15.70
CA ARG A 422 18.06 15.03 14.95
C ARG A 422 18.84 15.68 13.81
N ILE A 423 18.56 15.25 12.59
CA ILE A 423 19.16 15.85 11.41
C ILE A 423 18.39 17.15 11.14
N GLN A 424 19.08 18.29 11.31
CA GLN A 424 18.49 19.59 11.06
C GLN A 424 18.32 19.78 9.56
N ARG A 425 17.10 19.65 9.11
CA ARG A 425 16.67 20.15 7.79
C ARG A 425 16.22 21.59 7.94
N LYS A 426 16.48 22.43 6.94
CA LYS A 426 15.92 23.79 6.90
C LYS A 426 14.38 23.77 6.84
N THR A 427 13.81 22.65 6.46
CA THR A 427 12.36 22.44 6.38
C THR A 427 11.96 21.18 7.11
N THR A 428 11.17 21.31 8.17
CA THR A 428 10.48 20.19 8.81
C THR A 428 9.00 20.24 8.44
N TYR A 429 8.52 19.22 7.77
CA TYR A 429 7.10 19.08 7.52
C TYR A 429 6.61 17.73 8.05
N THR A 430 5.39 17.73 8.54
CA THR A 430 4.77 16.52 9.05
C THR A 430 4.27 15.70 7.89
N LEU A 431 4.83 14.49 7.71
CA LEU A 431 4.30 13.52 6.75
C LEU A 431 2.91 13.09 7.21
N LYS A 432 1.90 13.36 6.40
CA LYS A 432 0.52 12.95 6.65
C LYS A 432 0.04 12.09 5.50
N SER A 433 -0.94 11.24 5.77
CA SER A 433 -1.61 10.50 4.69
C SER A 433 -2.21 11.45 3.65
N PRO A 434 -2.15 11.15 2.36
CA PRO A 434 -2.90 11.88 1.35
C PRO A 434 -4.38 11.99 1.76
N GLY A 435 -5.00 13.12 1.51
CA GLY A 435 -6.41 13.33 1.84
C GLY A 435 -6.71 13.80 3.26
N ILE A 436 -5.75 13.83 4.18
CA ILE A 436 -5.95 14.37 5.51
C ILE A 436 -5.48 15.82 5.55
N ARG A 437 -6.40 16.77 5.72
CA ARG A 437 -6.05 18.17 5.92
C ARG A 437 -5.32 18.36 7.23
N PRO A 438 -4.30 19.24 7.28
CA PRO A 438 -3.76 19.72 8.54
C PRO A 438 -4.85 20.45 9.32
N VAL A 439 -4.93 20.17 10.61
CA VAL A 439 -5.84 20.92 11.50
C VAL A 439 -5.45 22.39 11.46
N ARG A 440 -6.40 23.26 11.14
CA ARG A 440 -6.18 24.70 11.15
C ARG A 440 -5.92 25.15 12.58
N THR A 441 -4.68 25.42 12.92
CA THR A 441 -4.35 26.14 14.14
C THR A 441 -4.73 27.60 13.92
N SER A 442 -5.78 28.04 14.56
CA SER A 442 -6.13 29.47 14.59
C SER A 442 -5.08 30.23 15.41
N THR A 443 -4.14 30.87 14.71
CA THR A 443 -3.34 31.91 15.34
C THR A 443 -4.20 33.15 15.52
N SER A 444 -4.88 33.28 16.64
CA SER A 444 -5.27 34.58 17.20
C SER A 444 -5.72 34.43 18.64
N GLY A 445 -5.05 35.15 19.51
CA GLY A 445 -5.58 35.62 20.75
C GLY A 445 -5.30 34.74 21.97
N THR A 446 -4.36 35.23 22.76
CA THR A 446 -4.28 35.00 24.19
C THR A 446 -5.65 34.96 24.86
N LEU A 447 -6.10 33.76 25.21
CA LEU A 447 -7.03 33.58 26.30
C LEU A 447 -6.65 32.30 27.04
N LYS A 448 -6.25 32.50 28.28
CA LYS A 448 -6.09 31.45 29.29
C LYS A 448 -7.42 30.72 29.43
N GLY A 449 -7.51 29.53 28.90
CA GLY A 449 -8.59 28.59 29.10
C GLY A 449 -8.01 27.21 29.19
N HIS A 450 -8.40 26.45 30.21
CA HIS A 450 -7.99 25.09 30.46
C HIS A 450 -8.14 24.24 29.20
N PRO A 451 -7.24 23.25 28.95
CA PRO A 451 -7.40 22.35 27.81
C PRO A 451 -8.63 21.49 28.05
N VAL A 452 -9.65 21.74 27.24
CA VAL A 452 -10.76 20.80 27.08
C VAL A 452 -10.15 19.59 26.36
N PRO A 453 -10.36 18.36 26.84
CA PRO A 453 -9.90 17.18 26.12
C PRO A 453 -10.53 17.21 24.73
N LEU A 454 -9.69 17.21 23.71
CA LEU A 454 -10.14 16.92 22.34
C LEU A 454 -10.79 15.55 22.38
N GLU A 455 -12.11 15.49 22.27
CA GLU A 455 -12.79 14.27 21.89
C GLU A 455 -12.14 13.80 20.59
N ARG A 456 -11.42 12.69 20.70
CA ARG A 456 -10.90 11.99 19.54
C ARG A 456 -12.12 11.58 18.73
N GLU A 457 -12.29 12.17 17.56
CA GLU A 457 -13.18 11.59 16.56
C GLU A 457 -12.84 10.09 16.45
N PRO A 458 -13.84 9.22 16.53
CA PRO A 458 -13.57 7.80 16.39
C PRO A 458 -12.88 7.59 15.05
N PRO A 459 -11.83 6.77 15.00
CA PRO A 459 -11.17 6.47 13.74
C PRO A 459 -12.28 5.97 12.80
N HIS A 460 -12.38 6.57 11.62
CA HIS A 460 -13.27 6.08 10.60
C HIS A 460 -12.95 4.60 10.41
N LYS A 461 -13.83 3.75 10.94
CA LYS A 461 -13.81 2.33 10.61
C LYS A 461 -14.08 2.26 9.13
N ILE A 462 -13.02 2.08 8.35
CA ILE A 462 -13.16 1.58 7.01
C ILE A 462 -13.57 0.11 7.20
N THR A 463 -14.86 -0.12 7.32
CA THR A 463 -15.42 -1.47 7.25
C THR A 463 -15.41 -1.83 5.76
N PHE A 464 -14.37 -2.54 5.35
CA PHE A 464 -14.44 -3.25 4.09
C PHE A 464 -15.49 -4.36 4.29
N ARG A 465 -16.62 -4.25 3.61
CA ARG A 465 -17.45 -5.42 3.37
C ARG A 465 -16.57 -6.40 2.60
N SER A 466 -16.50 -7.63 3.07
CA SER A 466 -15.87 -8.69 2.29
C SER A 466 -16.54 -8.72 0.91
N ILE A 467 -15.78 -8.96 -0.14
CA ILE A 467 -16.28 -9.02 -1.52
C ILE A 467 -17.40 -10.08 -1.69
N ALA A 468 -17.56 -10.96 -0.71
CA ALA A 468 -18.60 -11.99 -0.67
C ALA A 468 -20.03 -11.47 -0.34
N GLU A 469 -20.19 -10.21 0.12
CA GLU A 469 -21.49 -9.66 0.55
C GLU A 469 -22.10 -8.64 -0.41
N ALA A 470 -21.66 -8.57 -1.64
CA ALA A 470 -22.30 -7.76 -2.69
C ALA A 470 -23.31 -8.60 -3.47
N GLU A 471 -24.37 -9.06 -2.82
CA GLU A 471 -25.57 -9.50 -3.53
C GLU A 471 -26.54 -8.34 -3.74
N PRO A 472 -27.20 -8.23 -4.91
CA PRO A 472 -28.19 -7.19 -5.16
C PRO A 472 -29.44 -7.46 -4.34
N GLU A 473 -29.92 -6.48 -3.59
CA GLU A 473 -31.23 -6.50 -2.96
C GLU A 473 -32.32 -6.64 -4.02
N ILE A 474 -32.88 -7.84 -4.13
CA ILE A 474 -34.15 -8.05 -4.80
C ILE A 474 -35.22 -7.98 -3.72
N THR A 475 -36.07 -6.99 -3.82
CA THR A 475 -37.26 -6.80 -3.00
C THR A 475 -38.15 -8.05 -3.01
N ALA A 476 -38.29 -8.71 -1.87
CA ALA A 476 -39.23 -9.79 -1.67
C ALA A 476 -40.48 -9.27 -0.98
N SER A 477 -41.60 -9.34 -1.68
CA SER A 477 -42.93 -9.26 -1.11
C SER A 477 -43.31 -10.58 -0.45
N THR A 478 -43.89 -10.44 0.74
CA THR A 478 -44.45 -11.45 1.67
C THR A 478 -45.39 -12.48 1.03
N VAL A 479 -45.18 -13.77 1.34
CA VAL A 479 -46.27 -14.75 1.57
C VAL A 479 -45.78 -15.84 2.52
N SER A 480 -46.70 -16.21 3.42
CA SER A 480 -46.66 -17.03 4.61
C SER A 480 -46.37 -18.53 4.45
N VAL A 481 -45.83 -19.08 5.52
CA VAL A 481 -45.54 -20.50 5.91
C VAL A 481 -46.74 -21.44 5.75
N PRO A 482 -46.59 -22.82 5.51
CA PRO A 482 -46.45 -23.72 6.63
C PRO A 482 -45.55 -24.97 6.50
N THR A 483 -44.96 -25.32 7.64
CA THR A 483 -44.66 -26.65 8.24
C THR A 483 -44.03 -27.80 7.42
N SER A 484 -42.95 -28.29 8.03
CA SER A 484 -42.21 -29.55 7.82
C SER A 484 -43.06 -30.83 7.79
N PRO A 485 -42.58 -32.04 7.41
CA PRO A 485 -41.44 -32.70 8.07
C PRO A 485 -40.57 -33.68 7.20
N ASN A 486 -39.53 -34.17 7.85
CA ASN A 486 -38.82 -35.45 7.69
C ASN A 486 -37.56 -35.53 6.83
N THR A 487 -36.44 -35.58 7.57
CA THR A 487 -35.16 -36.21 7.24
C THR A 487 -35.29 -37.67 6.80
N PRO A 488 -34.35 -38.16 5.98
CA PRO A 488 -33.58 -39.29 6.44
C PRO A 488 -32.05 -39.14 6.26
N THR A 489 -31.34 -39.63 7.24
CA THR A 489 -29.92 -39.85 7.41
C THR A 489 -29.33 -40.73 6.31
N PRO A 490 -28.15 -40.47 5.77
CA PRO A 490 -27.41 -41.47 5.00
C PRO A 490 -26.51 -42.32 5.91
N PRO A 491 -26.21 -43.57 5.50
CA PRO A 491 -25.59 -44.56 6.34
C PRO A 491 -24.07 -44.40 6.46
N GLN A 492 -23.56 -44.71 7.63
CA GLN A 492 -22.16 -44.93 7.94
C GLN A 492 -21.59 -46.05 7.07
N SER A 493 -20.47 -45.82 6.43
CA SER A 493 -19.63 -46.88 5.90
C SER A 493 -18.26 -46.88 6.59
N ALA A 494 -17.89 -48.09 6.91
CA ALA A 494 -16.86 -48.54 7.81
C ALA A 494 -15.45 -48.03 7.55
N SER A 495 -14.74 -47.84 8.66
CA SER A 495 -13.30 -47.75 8.79
C SER A 495 -12.58 -48.96 8.19
N SER A 496 -11.59 -48.70 7.37
CA SER A 496 -10.50 -49.64 7.17
C SER A 496 -9.19 -48.96 7.55
N ASP A 497 -8.66 -49.34 8.69
CA ASP A 497 -7.32 -49.09 9.17
C ASP A 497 -6.32 -49.62 8.17
N VAL A 498 -5.47 -48.72 7.63
CA VAL A 498 -4.19 -49.10 7.09
C VAL A 498 -3.14 -48.29 7.84
N SER A 499 -2.61 -48.90 8.88
CA SER A 499 -1.41 -48.50 9.58
C SER A 499 -0.22 -48.45 8.62
N SER A 500 0.20 -47.24 8.25
CA SER A 500 1.50 -47.02 7.63
C SER A 500 2.54 -46.86 8.73
N VAL A 501 3.38 -47.87 8.86
CA VAL A 501 4.61 -47.84 9.65
C VAL A 501 5.54 -46.83 9.03
N PHE A 502 5.68 -45.68 9.62
CA PHE A 502 6.78 -44.77 9.40
C PHE A 502 7.80 -44.96 10.51
N MET A 503 9.00 -45.36 10.13
CA MET A 503 10.17 -45.31 11.02
C MET A 503 10.40 -43.85 11.39
N GLU A 504 10.15 -43.55 12.64
CA GLU A 504 10.76 -42.41 13.35
C GLU A 504 12.23 -42.69 13.53
N HIS A 505 13.08 -41.89 12.89
CA HIS A 505 14.44 -41.72 13.37
C HIS A 505 14.45 -40.56 14.37
N ASP A 506 14.64 -40.91 15.62
CA ASP A 506 14.91 -40.06 16.76
C ASP A 506 16.03 -39.04 16.45
N LEU A 507 15.67 -37.80 16.51
CA LEU A 507 16.56 -36.70 16.86
C LEU A 507 15.97 -36.01 18.08
N SER A 508 15.89 -36.73 19.18
CA SER A 508 15.69 -36.19 20.52
C SER A 508 17.04 -36.15 21.23
N SER A 509 17.66 -34.99 21.26
CA SER A 509 18.45 -34.58 22.41
C SER A 509 18.64 -33.07 22.42
N SER A 510 18.29 -32.50 23.55
CA SER A 510 18.53 -31.13 24.04
C SER A 510 17.48 -30.07 23.75
N TYR A 511 16.36 -30.13 24.48
CA TYR A 511 15.74 -28.92 24.99
C TYR A 511 15.28 -29.14 26.42
N GLY A 512 16.14 -28.63 27.32
CA GLY A 512 15.82 -28.50 28.74
C GLY A 512 14.82 -27.37 28.98
N GLU A 513 14.01 -27.58 29.96
CA GLU A 513 12.96 -26.77 30.53
C GLU A 513 13.24 -25.26 30.59
N ALA A 514 12.32 -24.45 30.09
CA ALA A 514 12.18 -23.06 30.47
C ALA A 514 10.84 -22.84 31.17
N ARG A 515 10.92 -22.72 32.50
CA ARG A 515 9.83 -22.31 33.39
C ARG A 515 9.34 -20.90 33.06
N ALA A 516 8.04 -20.74 33.17
CA ALA A 516 7.32 -19.47 33.14
C ALA A 516 7.90 -18.48 34.19
N MET A 517 8.25 -17.27 33.77
CA MET A 517 8.23 -16.08 34.61
C MET A 517 7.74 -14.86 33.83
N SER A 518 6.82 -14.20 34.47
CA SER A 518 6.07 -13.03 34.07
C SER A 518 6.89 -11.73 34.13
N ARG A 519 6.55 -10.80 33.23
CA ARG A 519 6.63 -9.33 33.30
C ARG A 519 7.93 -8.61 32.85
N ASN A 520 7.66 -7.78 31.81
CA ASN A 520 8.28 -6.48 31.51
C ASN A 520 9.80 -6.41 31.31
N THR A 521 10.22 -6.58 30.03
CA THR A 521 11.31 -5.80 29.44
C THR A 521 11.42 -6.07 27.94
N PRO A 522 11.86 -5.10 27.11
CA PRO A 522 11.97 -5.22 25.65
C PRO A 522 13.01 -6.23 25.15
N HIS A 523 13.74 -6.87 26.05
CA HIS A 523 14.80 -7.84 25.73
C HIS A 523 14.33 -9.21 25.23
N ARG A 524 13.01 -9.51 25.21
CA ARG A 524 12.51 -10.84 24.78
C ARG A 524 12.46 -11.05 23.27
N TYR A 525 12.51 -9.99 22.48
CA TYR A 525 12.50 -10.14 21.02
C TYR A 525 13.83 -10.65 20.45
N THR A 526 14.94 -10.40 21.13
CA THR A 526 16.26 -10.81 20.67
C THR A 526 16.56 -12.30 20.82
N GLU A 527 15.89 -13.02 21.72
CA GLU A 527 16.15 -14.45 21.94
C GLU A 527 15.27 -15.38 21.07
N ILE A 528 14.06 -14.93 20.72
CA ILE A 528 13.15 -15.75 19.89
C ILE A 528 13.65 -15.85 18.44
N TYR A 529 14.35 -14.83 17.94
CA TYR A 529 14.83 -14.79 16.55
C TYR A 529 16.22 -15.37 16.33
N ARG A 530 16.97 -15.70 17.39
CA ARG A 530 18.25 -16.43 17.25
C ARG A 530 18.10 -17.87 16.76
N ASN A 531 16.91 -18.45 16.83
CA ASN A 531 16.66 -19.85 16.52
C ASN A 531 15.67 -20.09 15.35
N THR A 532 15.21 -19.05 14.65
CA THR A 532 14.48 -19.23 13.41
C THR A 532 15.47 -19.24 12.25
N PRO A 533 15.39 -20.14 11.29
CA PRO A 533 16.35 -20.21 10.21
C PRO A 533 16.15 -19.04 9.22
N HIS A 534 16.57 -17.87 9.63
CA HIS A 534 16.83 -16.74 8.73
C HIS A 534 17.86 -17.12 7.67
N THR A 535 18.72 -18.08 8.01
CA THR A 535 19.69 -18.71 7.11
C THR A 535 19.07 -19.40 5.90
N ASP A 536 17.84 -19.92 5.99
CA ASP A 536 17.24 -20.65 4.86
C ASP A 536 16.60 -19.70 3.83
N MET A 537 16.06 -18.57 4.26
CA MET A 537 15.51 -17.59 3.31
C MET A 537 16.60 -16.65 2.76
N GLN A 538 17.57 -16.27 3.58
CA GLN A 538 18.77 -15.56 3.12
C GLN A 538 19.69 -16.45 2.28
N LYS A 539 19.91 -17.71 2.63
CA LYS A 539 20.58 -18.67 1.75
C LYS A 539 19.80 -18.91 0.47
N TYR A 540 18.49 -18.83 0.53
CA TYR A 540 17.65 -18.93 -0.67
C TYR A 540 17.79 -17.70 -1.57
N ILE A 541 17.94 -16.53 -0.97
CA ILE A 541 18.27 -15.27 -1.62
C ILE A 541 19.76 -15.25 -2.01
N GLU A 542 20.68 -15.68 -1.13
CA GLU A 542 22.13 -15.67 -1.33
C GLU A 542 22.64 -16.68 -2.39
N ILE A 543 21.97 -17.82 -2.57
CA ILE A 543 22.37 -18.83 -3.59
C ILE A 543 22.12 -18.32 -5.02
N HIS A 544 21.29 -17.30 -5.20
CA HIS A 544 20.85 -16.86 -6.54
C HIS A 544 21.45 -15.55 -7.02
N HIS A 545 22.35 -14.97 -6.28
CA HIS A 545 22.81 -13.61 -6.53
C HIS A 545 24.19 -13.49 -7.21
N THR A 546 24.91 -14.55 -7.39
CA THR A 546 26.28 -14.50 -7.95
C THR A 546 26.36 -14.30 -9.46
N ASP A 547 25.23 -14.38 -10.22
CA ASP A 547 25.28 -14.47 -11.69
C ASP A 547 24.59 -13.32 -12.47
N ILE A 548 24.24 -12.18 -11.84
CA ILE A 548 23.50 -11.10 -12.55
C ILE A 548 24.40 -10.04 -13.24
N GLN A 549 25.71 -10.22 -13.31
CA GLN A 549 26.62 -9.17 -13.80
C GLN A 549 26.77 -9.01 -15.33
N GLU A 550 26.05 -9.71 -16.20
CA GLU A 550 26.39 -9.64 -17.65
C GLU A 550 25.35 -9.09 -18.63
N TYR A 551 24.18 -8.57 -18.25
CA TYR A 551 23.24 -8.04 -19.27
C TYR A 551 22.47 -6.81 -18.80
N ILE A 552 23.02 -5.59 -18.90
CA ILE A 552 22.28 -4.36 -19.21
C ILE A 552 23.26 -3.30 -19.78
N GLU A 553 23.46 -3.31 -21.08
CA GLU A 553 23.80 -2.12 -21.87
C GLU A 553 22.67 -1.90 -22.89
N ILE A 554 21.75 -0.99 -22.62
CA ILE A 554 20.93 -0.31 -23.64
C ILE A 554 20.84 1.17 -23.26
N PRO A 555 21.18 2.10 -24.18
CA PRO A 555 21.37 3.52 -23.83
C PRO A 555 20.04 4.29 -23.68
N HIS A 556 20.00 5.15 -22.67
CA HIS A 556 18.90 6.06 -22.27
C HIS A 556 18.67 7.26 -23.24
N THR A 557 18.69 7.12 -24.55
CA THR A 557 18.58 8.26 -25.48
C THR A 557 17.48 8.17 -26.53
N GLN A 558 16.43 7.34 -26.37
CA GLN A 558 15.43 7.24 -27.46
C GLN A 558 13.94 7.26 -27.03
N ILE A 559 13.56 7.84 -25.88
CA ILE A 559 12.15 7.95 -25.46
C ILE A 559 11.64 9.41 -25.37
N CYS A 560 12.36 10.39 -25.87
CA CYS A 560 11.89 11.79 -25.94
C CYS A 560 11.63 12.29 -27.37
N ARG A 561 11.06 11.46 -28.25
CA ARG A 561 10.52 11.95 -29.53
C ARG A 561 9.33 11.08 -29.90
N ASN A 562 8.16 11.39 -29.40
CA ASN A 562 6.83 11.12 -29.94
C ASN A 562 5.82 11.11 -28.79
N ILE A 563 5.48 12.29 -28.30
CA ILE A 563 4.13 12.75 -27.93
C ILE A 563 4.18 14.29 -28.05
#